data_c2ea34c14bd06709c53d71ac1c083685
#
_entry.id   c2ea34c14bd06709c53d71ac1c083685
#
_cell.length_a   1.000
_cell.length_b   1.000
_cell.length_c   1.000
_cell.angle_alpha   90.00
_cell.angle_beta   90.00
_cell.angle_gamma   90.00
#
_symmetry.space_group_name_H-M   'P 1'
#
loop_
_entity.id
_entity.type
_entity.pdbx_description
1 polymer ?
#
loop_
_entity_poly.entity_id
_entity_poly.type
_entity_poly.pdbx_seq_one_letter_code
_entity_poly.pdbx_strand_id
1 'polypeptide(L)'
;AVIDVLDSHGYDRVQPPSIEFEKSMASRMAGVQPRRMFRFVDPASLRTLALRSDITVQVGRIAATALADQARPLRLCYAGQAVTIKGDGLDPTRERLQLGAELIGSDSVAAAGEIVAAAIEALTAAGATGLSVDFTLPDLVDTLAAKALPLDADKIEAVRRELDAKDAGGLVDAGGEAYLPLLTAIGPFDTAIERLAATDAGGALASRIAALRELAARLAGKARLTLDPSERHGFEYQ
;
A
#
# COMPACT_ATOMS: atom_id res chain seq x y z
N ALA A 1 -4.68 -4.26 22.80
CA ALA A 1 -3.24 -4.11 22.45
C ALA A 1 -3.06 -3.22 21.20
N VAL A 2 -3.40 -3.68 19.97
CA VAL A 2 -3.13 -2.89 18.73
C VAL A 2 -3.82 -1.52 18.77
N ILE A 3 -5.11 -1.47 19.03
CA ILE A 3 -5.86 -0.21 19.10
C ILE A 3 -5.37 0.69 20.24
N ASP A 4 -4.97 0.13 21.37
CA ASP A 4 -4.45 0.92 22.50
C ASP A 4 -3.11 1.60 22.16
N VAL A 5 -2.26 0.94 21.37
CA VAL A 5 -1.04 1.55 20.84
C VAL A 5 -1.37 2.70 19.89
N LEU A 6 -2.26 2.47 18.93
CA LEU A 6 -2.67 3.51 17.98
C LEU A 6 -3.32 4.72 18.69
N ASP A 7 -4.16 4.48 19.68
CA ASP A 7 -4.76 5.51 20.54
C ASP A 7 -3.67 6.33 21.27
N SER A 8 -2.64 5.67 21.81
CA SER A 8 -1.51 6.35 22.47
C SER A 8 -0.68 7.23 21.51
N HIS A 9 -0.70 6.94 20.22
CA HIS A 9 -0.13 7.76 19.15
C HIS A 9 -1.08 8.86 18.63
N GLY A 10 -2.25 9.02 19.25
CA GLY A 10 -3.24 10.05 18.89
C GLY A 10 -4.08 9.71 17.68
N TYR A 11 -4.29 8.42 17.40
CA TYR A 11 -5.21 7.97 16.36
C TYR A 11 -6.62 7.84 16.92
N ASP A 12 -7.56 8.63 16.40
CA ASP A 12 -8.97 8.56 16.75
C ASP A 12 -9.62 7.31 16.17
N ARG A 13 -10.38 6.61 17.01
CA ARG A 13 -11.09 5.41 16.58
C ARG A 13 -12.34 5.73 15.78
N VAL A 14 -12.43 5.19 14.56
CA VAL A 14 -13.64 5.23 13.73
C VAL A 14 -14.24 3.85 13.59
N GLN A 15 -15.57 3.79 13.52
CA GLN A 15 -16.32 2.53 13.38
C GLN A 15 -17.30 2.61 12.20
N PRO A 16 -16.83 2.37 10.97
CA PRO A 16 -17.70 2.34 9.81
C PRO A 16 -18.71 1.18 9.88
N PRO A 17 -19.91 1.32 9.27
CA PRO A 17 -20.88 0.25 9.23
C PRO A 17 -20.40 -0.95 8.42
N SER A 18 -20.82 -2.17 8.78
CA SER A 18 -20.48 -3.39 8.05
C SER A 18 -21.21 -3.50 6.71
N ILE A 19 -22.32 -2.80 6.56
CA ILE A 19 -23.20 -2.80 5.38
C ILE A 19 -23.37 -1.37 4.92
N GLU A 20 -23.13 -1.12 3.63
CA GLU A 20 -23.33 0.18 2.99
C GLU A 20 -23.95 0.00 1.61
N PHE A 21 -24.41 1.09 1.01
CA PHE A 21 -24.82 1.07 -0.39
C PHE A 21 -23.63 0.74 -1.28
N GLU A 22 -23.80 -0.22 -2.20
CA GLU A 22 -22.77 -0.67 -3.14
C GLU A 22 -22.05 0.50 -3.82
N LYS A 23 -22.83 1.48 -4.30
CA LYS A 23 -22.26 2.66 -4.97
C LYS A 23 -21.31 3.46 -4.08
N SER A 24 -21.56 3.52 -2.77
CA SER A 24 -20.71 4.26 -1.83
C SER A 24 -19.34 3.60 -1.64
N MET A 25 -19.29 2.28 -1.73
CA MET A 25 -18.05 1.52 -1.65
C MET A 25 -17.32 1.44 -3.00
N ALA A 26 -18.03 1.04 -4.06
CA ALA A 26 -17.44 0.81 -5.38
C ALA A 26 -16.90 2.08 -6.07
N SER A 27 -17.51 3.25 -5.84
CA SER A 27 -17.10 4.48 -6.53
C SER A 27 -15.75 5.05 -6.09
N ARG A 28 -15.15 4.51 -5.03
CA ARG A 28 -13.91 5.01 -4.42
C ARG A 28 -12.80 3.96 -4.33
N MET A 29 -13.07 2.79 -4.83
CA MET A 29 -12.12 1.70 -4.91
C MET A 29 -11.65 1.58 -6.36
N ALA A 30 -10.49 2.14 -6.68
CA ALA A 30 -9.88 1.92 -8.00
C ALA A 30 -9.64 0.40 -8.14
N GLY A 31 -10.25 -0.21 -9.17
CA GLY A 31 -10.05 -1.63 -9.47
C GLY A 31 -10.95 -2.62 -8.71
N VAL A 32 -11.72 -2.22 -7.70
CA VAL A 32 -12.68 -3.14 -7.08
C VAL A 32 -13.90 -3.33 -7.96
N GLN A 33 -13.92 -4.49 -8.58
CA GLN A 33 -15.11 -4.89 -9.32
C GLN A 33 -16.24 -5.21 -8.33
N PRO A 34 -17.48 -4.74 -8.59
CA PRO A 34 -18.66 -5.12 -7.79
C PRO A 34 -18.82 -6.62 -7.58
N ARG A 35 -18.21 -7.44 -8.47
CA ARG A 35 -18.21 -8.91 -8.40
C ARG A 35 -17.43 -9.47 -7.20
N ARG A 36 -16.62 -8.66 -6.51
CA ARG A 36 -15.83 -9.10 -5.35
C ARG A 36 -16.50 -8.87 -4.01
N MET A 37 -17.69 -8.22 -3.99
CA MET A 37 -18.44 -7.94 -2.77
C MET A 37 -19.69 -8.82 -2.66
N PHE A 38 -20.02 -9.26 -1.45
CA PHE A 38 -21.34 -9.82 -1.17
C PHE A 38 -22.38 -8.72 -1.26
N ARG A 39 -23.39 -8.90 -2.10
CA ARG A 39 -24.43 -7.92 -2.40
C ARG A 39 -25.81 -8.50 -2.15
N PHE A 40 -26.73 -7.66 -1.70
CA PHE A 40 -28.11 -8.00 -1.50
C PHE A 40 -29.00 -6.76 -1.68
N VAL A 41 -30.30 -6.97 -1.90
CA VAL A 41 -31.24 -5.87 -2.06
C VAL A 41 -31.83 -5.51 -0.67
N ASP A 42 -31.77 -4.22 -0.34
CA ASP A 42 -32.49 -3.68 0.82
C ASP A 42 -33.99 -3.74 0.56
N PRO A 43 -34.74 -4.51 1.35
CA PRO A 43 -36.18 -4.65 1.12
C PRO A 43 -36.98 -3.35 1.33
N ALA A 44 -36.43 -2.39 2.08
CA ALA A 44 -37.10 -1.13 2.35
C ALA A 44 -36.91 -0.09 1.24
N SER A 45 -35.67 0.04 0.73
CA SER A 45 -35.34 1.05 -0.28
C SER A 45 -35.21 0.49 -1.70
N LEU A 46 -35.23 -0.82 -1.87
CA LEU A 46 -34.98 -1.57 -3.12
C LEU A 46 -33.61 -1.25 -3.75
N ARG A 47 -32.69 -0.73 -2.97
CA ARG A 47 -31.32 -0.40 -3.42
C ARG A 47 -30.38 -1.55 -3.07
N THR A 48 -29.31 -1.66 -3.86
CA THR A 48 -28.26 -2.65 -3.61
C THR A 48 -27.36 -2.20 -2.46
N LEU A 49 -27.29 -3.06 -1.44
CA LEU A 49 -26.33 -2.99 -0.34
C LEU A 49 -25.23 -4.00 -0.56
N ALA A 50 -24.08 -3.77 0.06
CA ALA A 50 -22.97 -4.71 0.08
C ALA A 50 -22.35 -4.83 1.48
N LEU A 51 -21.81 -6.02 1.78
CA LEU A 51 -20.90 -6.21 2.91
C LEU A 51 -19.54 -5.62 2.54
N ARG A 52 -18.92 -4.93 3.48
CA ARG A 52 -17.58 -4.36 3.27
C ARG A 52 -16.54 -5.44 3.07
N SER A 53 -15.74 -5.32 2.02
CA SER A 53 -14.57 -6.15 1.77
C SER A 53 -13.28 -5.54 2.31
N ASP A 54 -13.31 -4.22 2.57
CA ASP A 54 -12.19 -3.44 3.12
C ASP A 54 -12.73 -2.23 3.88
N ILE A 55 -12.08 -1.88 5.00
CA ILE A 55 -12.48 -0.76 5.84
C ILE A 55 -11.79 0.55 5.41
N THR A 56 -10.60 0.50 4.84
CA THR A 56 -9.81 1.68 4.43
C THR A 56 -10.62 2.66 3.58
N VAL A 57 -11.35 2.14 2.59
CA VAL A 57 -12.20 2.96 1.70
C VAL A 57 -13.29 3.70 2.46
N GLN A 58 -13.89 3.06 3.46
CA GLN A 58 -14.91 3.69 4.31
C GLN A 58 -14.31 4.79 5.17
N VAL A 59 -13.09 4.58 5.70
CA VAL A 59 -12.35 5.60 6.47
C VAL A 59 -12.00 6.79 5.59
N GLY A 60 -11.53 6.56 4.37
CA GLY A 60 -11.31 7.63 3.37
C GLY A 60 -12.57 8.43 3.08
N ARG A 61 -13.74 7.77 2.97
CA ARG A 61 -15.02 8.45 2.81
C ARG A 61 -15.40 9.28 4.04
N ILE A 62 -15.22 8.75 5.24
CA ILE A 62 -15.47 9.48 6.49
C ILE A 62 -14.60 10.74 6.54
N ALA A 63 -13.31 10.61 6.22
CA ALA A 63 -12.38 11.74 6.16
C ALA A 63 -12.80 12.81 5.15
N ALA A 64 -13.35 12.39 4.00
CA ALA A 64 -13.78 13.30 2.93
C ALA A 64 -15.18 13.89 3.15
N THR A 65 -15.96 13.39 4.10
CA THR A 65 -17.35 13.84 4.36
C THR A 65 -17.52 14.32 5.79
N ALA A 66 -17.72 13.43 6.74
CA ALA A 66 -18.02 13.77 8.14
C ALA A 66 -16.86 14.55 8.83
N LEU A 67 -15.62 14.35 8.38
CA LEU A 67 -14.41 14.99 8.90
C LEU A 67 -13.79 15.96 7.88
N ALA A 68 -14.57 16.43 6.89
CA ALA A 68 -14.04 17.32 5.83
C ALA A 68 -13.45 18.61 6.37
N ASP A 69 -14.09 19.19 7.37
CA ASP A 69 -13.72 20.49 7.98
C ASP A 69 -12.70 20.35 9.11
N GLN A 70 -12.28 19.15 9.46
CA GLN A 70 -11.28 18.93 10.50
C GLN A 70 -9.86 19.27 10.01
N ALA A 71 -9.03 19.79 10.91
CA ALA A 71 -7.63 20.08 10.62
C ALA A 71 -6.87 18.83 10.18
N ARG A 72 -5.94 19.02 9.22
CA ARG A 72 -5.07 17.93 8.72
C ARG A 72 -3.69 17.99 9.38
N PRO A 73 -3.00 16.86 9.53
CA PRO A 73 -3.39 15.51 9.14
C PRO A 73 -4.40 14.89 10.11
N LEU A 74 -5.34 14.11 9.57
CA LEU A 74 -6.18 13.22 10.38
C LEU A 74 -5.41 11.94 10.71
N ARG A 75 -5.54 11.49 11.96
CA ARG A 75 -5.06 10.18 12.42
C ARG A 75 -6.25 9.36 12.82
N LEU A 76 -6.58 8.35 12.04
CA LEU A 76 -7.75 7.51 12.25
C LEU A 76 -7.33 6.06 12.37
N CYS A 77 -7.94 5.30 13.31
CA CYS A 77 -7.73 3.87 13.41
C CYS A 77 -9.06 3.13 13.47
N TYR A 78 -9.02 1.86 13.13
CA TYR A 78 -10.23 1.03 13.09
C TYR A 78 -9.93 -0.44 13.38
N ALA A 79 -10.98 -1.15 13.82
CA ALA A 79 -11.00 -2.60 13.90
C ALA A 79 -12.41 -3.09 13.55
N GLY A 80 -12.52 -4.10 12.70
CA GLY A 80 -13.81 -4.65 12.31
C GLY A 80 -13.70 -5.82 11.35
N GLN A 81 -14.80 -6.53 11.16
CA GLN A 81 -14.87 -7.63 10.20
C GLN A 81 -14.93 -7.09 8.76
N ALA A 82 -14.13 -7.69 7.88
CA ALA A 82 -14.21 -7.54 6.44
C ALA A 82 -14.54 -8.90 5.81
N VAL A 83 -15.31 -8.90 4.71
CA VAL A 83 -15.83 -10.13 4.11
C VAL A 83 -15.53 -10.18 2.62
N THR A 84 -14.84 -11.21 2.16
CA THR A 84 -14.47 -11.41 0.75
C THR A 84 -15.22 -12.60 0.14
N ILE A 85 -15.54 -12.53 -1.16
CA ILE A 85 -16.22 -13.64 -1.86
C ILE A 85 -15.34 -14.88 -1.97
N LYS A 86 -14.03 -14.67 -2.17
CA LYS A 86 -13.04 -15.75 -2.25
C LYS A 86 -12.01 -15.55 -1.14
N GLY A 87 -11.63 -16.64 -0.49
CA GLY A 87 -10.41 -16.70 0.30
C GLY A 87 -9.18 -16.67 -0.63
N ASP A 88 -8.03 -16.30 -0.09
CA ASP A 88 -6.78 -16.28 -0.83
C ASP A 88 -6.12 -17.66 -0.78
N GLY A 89 -5.84 -18.22 -1.95
CA GLY A 89 -5.01 -19.41 -2.11
C GLY A 89 -5.30 -20.55 -1.10
N LEU A 90 -4.43 -20.69 -0.12
CA LEU A 90 -4.50 -21.75 0.90
C LEU A 90 -5.43 -21.42 2.08
N ASP A 91 -5.86 -20.17 2.24
CA ASP A 91 -6.79 -19.77 3.30
C ASP A 91 -8.21 -19.59 2.75
N PRO A 92 -9.13 -20.53 3.02
CA PRO A 92 -10.51 -20.44 2.56
C PRO A 92 -11.36 -19.46 3.36
N THR A 93 -10.79 -18.77 4.37
CA THR A 93 -11.51 -17.85 5.25
C THR A 93 -12.00 -16.65 4.46
N ARG A 94 -13.30 -16.41 4.53
CA ARG A 94 -13.95 -15.27 3.85
C ARG A 94 -14.20 -14.08 4.75
N GLU A 95 -14.18 -14.29 6.05
CA GLU A 95 -14.42 -13.29 7.06
C GLU A 95 -13.16 -13.11 7.90
N ARG A 96 -12.61 -11.89 7.89
CA ARG A 96 -11.35 -11.57 8.57
C ARG A 96 -11.52 -10.35 9.47
N LEU A 97 -10.88 -10.38 10.64
CA LEU A 97 -10.74 -9.17 11.45
C LEU A 97 -9.66 -8.29 10.82
N GLN A 98 -10.07 -7.16 10.29
CA GLN A 98 -9.16 -6.12 9.77
C GLN A 98 -8.96 -5.06 10.84
N LEU A 99 -7.68 -4.77 11.12
CA LEU A 99 -7.26 -3.63 11.92
C LEU A 99 -6.39 -2.73 11.05
N GLY A 100 -6.51 -1.43 11.24
CA GLY A 100 -5.72 -0.49 10.46
C GLY A 100 -5.67 0.90 11.06
N ALA A 101 -4.76 1.69 10.52
CA ALA A 101 -4.62 3.10 10.83
C ALA A 101 -4.34 3.88 9.54
N GLU A 102 -4.92 5.06 9.44
CA GLU A 102 -4.82 5.95 8.28
C GLU A 102 -4.35 7.33 8.75
N LEU A 103 -3.27 7.81 8.16
CA LEU A 103 -2.80 9.19 8.31
C LEU A 103 -3.14 9.94 7.02
N ILE A 104 -4.10 10.86 7.09
CA ILE A 104 -4.71 11.48 5.91
C ILE A 104 -4.42 12.98 5.88
N GLY A 105 -3.85 13.46 4.76
CA GLY A 105 -3.63 14.87 4.53
C GLY A 105 -2.19 15.32 4.78
N SER A 106 -1.22 14.39 4.76
CA SER A 106 0.21 14.69 4.72
C SER A 106 0.90 13.67 3.80
N ASP A 107 1.75 14.16 2.91
CA ASP A 107 2.60 13.39 1.98
C ASP A 107 4.08 13.40 2.40
N SER A 108 4.37 13.85 3.62
CA SER A 108 5.74 13.96 4.13
C SER A 108 6.34 12.60 4.50
N VAL A 109 7.65 12.46 4.33
CA VAL A 109 8.40 11.28 4.80
C VAL A 109 8.25 11.09 6.31
N ALA A 110 8.09 12.17 7.06
CA ALA A 110 7.84 12.11 8.50
C ALA A 110 6.50 11.41 8.81
N ALA A 111 5.43 11.72 8.06
CA ALA A 111 4.13 11.07 8.22
C ALA A 111 4.20 9.58 7.85
N ALA A 112 4.89 9.23 6.75
CA ALA A 112 5.14 7.83 6.41
C ALA A 112 5.92 7.09 7.50
N GLY A 113 6.95 7.72 8.07
CA GLY A 113 7.72 7.16 9.18
C GLY A 113 6.90 6.97 10.45
N GLU A 114 6.01 7.90 10.76
CA GLU A 114 5.09 7.82 11.89
C GLU A 114 4.16 6.61 11.78
N ILE A 115 3.46 6.46 10.66
CA ILE A 115 2.49 5.37 10.48
C ILE A 115 3.16 3.99 10.51
N VAL A 116 4.34 3.86 9.88
CA VAL A 116 5.09 2.59 9.88
C VAL A 116 5.62 2.26 11.28
N ALA A 117 6.14 3.26 12.01
CA ALA A 117 6.61 3.05 13.39
C ALA A 117 5.46 2.63 14.32
N ALA A 118 4.30 3.28 14.22
CA ALA A 118 3.10 2.90 14.97
C ALA A 118 2.62 1.48 14.63
N ALA A 119 2.69 1.08 13.34
CA ALA A 119 2.35 -0.28 12.91
C ALA A 119 3.31 -1.32 13.50
N ILE A 120 4.63 -1.07 13.48
CA ILE A 120 5.62 -1.96 14.09
C ILE A 120 5.35 -2.13 15.59
N GLU A 121 5.11 -1.03 16.32
CA GLU A 121 4.83 -1.06 17.75
C GLU A 121 3.53 -1.81 18.05
N ALA A 122 2.47 -1.57 17.28
CA ALA A 122 1.19 -2.25 17.41
C ALA A 122 1.29 -3.76 17.19
N LEU A 123 2.05 -4.19 16.15
CA LEU A 123 2.31 -5.60 15.88
C LEU A 123 3.15 -6.25 16.98
N THR A 124 4.16 -5.55 17.47
CA THR A 124 4.99 -6.02 18.60
C THR A 124 4.14 -6.19 19.87
N ALA A 125 3.27 -5.23 20.17
CA ALA A 125 2.34 -5.31 21.30
C ALA A 125 1.31 -6.45 21.15
N ALA A 126 1.01 -6.86 19.91
CA ALA A 126 0.20 -8.04 19.61
C ALA A 126 0.97 -9.37 19.72
N GLY A 127 2.29 -9.34 19.98
CA GLY A 127 3.13 -10.52 20.14
C GLY A 127 3.88 -10.93 18.87
N ALA A 128 3.84 -10.14 17.80
CA ALA A 128 4.63 -10.43 16.60
C ALA A 128 6.12 -10.17 16.86
N THR A 129 6.96 -11.05 16.34
CA THR A 129 8.42 -10.98 16.44
C THR A 129 9.08 -11.09 15.08
N GLY A 130 10.31 -10.62 14.95
CA GLY A 130 11.07 -10.74 13.70
C GLY A 130 10.47 -9.92 12.56
N LEU A 131 9.89 -8.77 12.85
CA LEU A 131 9.25 -7.90 11.86
C LEU A 131 10.25 -7.38 10.82
N SER A 132 9.81 -7.34 9.57
CA SER A 132 10.50 -6.66 8.48
C SER A 132 9.61 -5.60 7.85
N VAL A 133 10.26 -4.57 7.31
CA VAL A 133 9.63 -3.54 6.48
C VAL A 133 10.27 -3.62 5.11
N ASP A 134 9.46 -3.91 4.12
CA ASP A 134 9.88 -4.00 2.73
C ASP A 134 9.47 -2.72 1.99
N PHE A 135 10.46 -1.98 1.50
CA PHE A 135 10.23 -0.76 0.72
C PHE A 135 10.05 -1.10 -0.76
N THR A 136 9.09 -0.45 -1.40
CA THR A 136 8.83 -0.56 -2.84
C THR A 136 8.71 0.82 -3.49
N LEU A 137 8.80 0.88 -4.81
CA LEU A 137 8.58 2.09 -5.62
C LEU A 137 7.57 1.78 -6.73
N PRO A 138 6.26 1.86 -6.46
CA PRO A 138 5.23 1.48 -7.43
C PRO A 138 5.30 2.22 -8.76
N ASP A 139 5.79 3.46 -8.75
CA ASP A 139 5.95 4.32 -9.93
C ASP A 139 7.36 4.28 -10.57
N LEU A 140 8.17 3.29 -10.20
CA LEU A 140 9.57 3.15 -10.66
C LEU A 140 9.68 3.18 -12.17
N VAL A 141 8.94 2.29 -12.85
CA VAL A 141 9.01 2.15 -14.33
C VAL A 141 8.50 3.41 -15.01
N ASP A 142 7.38 3.98 -14.53
CA ASP A 142 6.83 5.22 -15.11
C ASP A 142 7.81 6.39 -14.98
N THR A 143 8.44 6.52 -13.82
CA THR A 143 9.42 7.57 -13.56
C THR A 143 10.65 7.43 -14.45
N LEU A 144 11.18 6.23 -14.58
CA LEU A 144 12.35 5.96 -15.42
C LEU A 144 12.01 6.11 -16.90
N ALA A 145 10.87 5.60 -17.36
CA ALA A 145 10.43 5.72 -18.74
C ALA A 145 10.26 7.19 -19.15
N ALA A 146 9.72 8.02 -18.25
CA ALA A 146 9.52 9.43 -18.53
C ALA A 146 10.81 10.28 -18.53
N LYS A 147 11.85 9.86 -17.78
CA LYS A 147 12.98 10.74 -17.47
C LYS A 147 14.36 10.24 -17.94
N ALA A 148 14.58 8.93 -17.95
CA ALA A 148 15.92 8.36 -18.11
C ALA A 148 16.02 7.17 -19.07
N LEU A 149 15.05 6.27 -19.05
CA LEU A 149 15.04 5.02 -19.81
C LEU A 149 13.75 4.93 -20.65
N PRO A 150 13.66 5.66 -21.76
CA PRO A 150 12.43 5.75 -22.57
C PRO A 150 11.89 4.38 -22.98
N LEU A 151 10.59 4.17 -22.81
CA LEU A 151 9.85 3.00 -23.25
C LEU A 151 8.62 3.44 -24.06
N ASP A 152 8.28 2.65 -25.06
CA ASP A 152 7.00 2.79 -25.75
C ASP A 152 5.86 2.46 -24.76
N ALA A 153 4.77 3.19 -24.85
CA ALA A 153 3.66 3.09 -23.89
C ALA A 153 3.05 1.67 -23.80
N ASP A 154 3.05 0.94 -24.91
CA ASP A 154 2.58 -0.45 -24.99
C ASP A 154 3.51 -1.45 -24.31
N LYS A 155 4.78 -1.10 -24.08
CA LYS A 155 5.78 -1.96 -23.40
C LYS A 155 5.83 -1.77 -21.90
N ILE A 156 5.38 -0.62 -21.37
CA ILE A 156 5.51 -0.27 -19.96
C ILE A 156 4.93 -1.36 -19.05
N GLU A 157 3.74 -1.86 -19.33
CA GLU A 157 3.10 -2.86 -18.48
C GLU A 157 3.78 -4.24 -18.57
N ALA A 158 4.31 -4.60 -19.74
CA ALA A 158 5.07 -5.83 -19.92
C ALA A 158 6.39 -5.76 -19.13
N VAL A 159 7.17 -4.68 -19.26
CA VAL A 159 8.41 -4.46 -18.51
C VAL A 159 8.15 -4.47 -17.01
N ARG A 160 7.08 -3.83 -16.55
CA ARG A 160 6.70 -3.79 -15.14
C ARG A 160 6.38 -5.19 -14.60
N ARG A 161 5.66 -6.01 -15.35
CA ARG A 161 5.32 -7.38 -14.98
C ARG A 161 6.56 -8.27 -14.89
N GLU A 162 7.47 -8.17 -15.85
CA GLU A 162 8.70 -8.99 -15.84
C GLU A 162 9.68 -8.56 -14.74
N LEU A 163 9.74 -7.28 -14.41
CA LEU A 163 10.48 -6.79 -13.23
C LEU A 163 9.91 -7.33 -11.93
N ASP A 164 8.58 -7.32 -11.78
CA ASP A 164 7.90 -7.87 -10.61
C ASP A 164 8.13 -9.38 -10.49
N ALA A 165 8.05 -10.11 -11.61
CA ALA A 165 8.36 -11.53 -11.69
C ALA A 165 9.85 -11.88 -11.53
N LYS A 166 10.76 -10.88 -11.54
CA LYS A 166 12.23 -11.04 -11.53
C LYS A 166 12.73 -11.87 -12.72
N ASP A 167 12.04 -11.82 -13.84
CA ASP A 167 12.39 -12.55 -15.06
C ASP A 167 13.28 -11.70 -15.99
N ALA A 168 14.59 -11.96 -15.93
CA ALA A 168 15.55 -11.24 -16.76
C ALA A 168 15.37 -11.56 -18.26
N GLY A 169 14.99 -12.77 -18.63
CA GLY A 169 14.73 -13.18 -20.01
C GLY A 169 13.49 -12.50 -20.55
N GLY A 170 12.38 -12.62 -19.83
CA GLY A 170 11.12 -11.96 -20.17
C GLY A 170 11.26 -10.44 -20.26
N LEU A 171 12.12 -9.84 -19.42
CA LEU A 171 12.41 -8.41 -19.44
C LEU A 171 13.09 -7.97 -20.76
N VAL A 172 14.06 -8.77 -21.25
CA VAL A 172 14.70 -8.52 -22.56
C VAL A 172 13.68 -8.69 -23.69
N ASP A 173 12.88 -9.76 -23.65
CA ASP A 173 11.86 -10.02 -24.68
C ASP A 173 10.78 -8.92 -24.72
N ALA A 174 10.49 -8.31 -23.58
CA ALA A 174 9.60 -7.15 -23.47
C ALA A 174 10.23 -5.82 -23.96
N GLY A 175 11.52 -5.84 -24.34
CA GLY A 175 12.27 -4.65 -24.74
C GLY A 175 12.72 -3.79 -23.57
N GLY A 176 12.82 -4.36 -22.38
CA GLY A 176 13.23 -3.72 -21.14
C GLY A 176 14.70 -3.97 -20.77
N GLU A 177 15.58 -4.23 -21.70
CA GLU A 177 17.01 -4.53 -21.46
C GLU A 177 17.69 -3.46 -20.57
N ALA A 178 17.36 -2.18 -20.80
CA ALA A 178 17.91 -1.07 -20.02
C ALA A 178 17.50 -1.11 -18.53
N TYR A 179 16.49 -1.90 -18.17
CA TYR A 179 15.97 -2.06 -16.80
C TYR A 179 16.58 -3.25 -16.05
N LEU A 180 17.37 -4.11 -16.73
CA LEU A 180 18.02 -5.28 -16.10
C LEU A 180 18.80 -4.96 -14.81
N PRO A 181 19.54 -3.83 -14.71
CA PRO A 181 20.26 -3.49 -13.48
C PRO A 181 19.38 -3.38 -12.24
N LEU A 182 18.09 -3.06 -12.39
CA LEU A 182 17.15 -2.95 -11.27
C LEU A 182 16.93 -4.28 -10.55
N LEU A 183 17.04 -5.42 -11.25
CA LEU A 183 16.93 -6.75 -10.66
C LEU A 183 18.03 -7.05 -9.62
N THR A 184 19.11 -6.27 -9.62
CA THR A 184 20.18 -6.39 -8.62
C THR A 184 19.97 -5.50 -7.40
N ALA A 185 19.04 -4.53 -7.47
CA ALA A 185 18.76 -3.56 -6.41
C ALA A 185 17.73 -4.09 -5.39
N ILE A 186 17.83 -5.37 -5.04
CA ILE A 186 16.91 -6.10 -4.16
C ILE A 186 17.68 -6.66 -2.97
N GLY A 187 17.05 -6.66 -1.78
CA GLY A 187 17.57 -7.29 -0.57
C GLY A 187 17.69 -6.35 0.63
N PRO A 188 18.68 -6.54 1.52
CA PRO A 188 18.88 -5.68 2.68
C PRO A 188 19.00 -4.22 2.27
N PHE A 189 18.28 -3.32 2.96
CA PHE A 189 18.08 -1.93 2.55
C PHE A 189 19.38 -1.22 2.18
N ASP A 190 20.39 -1.27 3.05
CA ASP A 190 21.63 -0.52 2.87
C ASP A 190 22.37 -0.91 1.58
N THR A 191 22.35 -2.19 1.23
CA THR A 191 22.98 -2.68 0.00
C THR A 191 22.12 -2.39 -1.22
N ALA A 192 20.81 -2.59 -1.12
CA ALA A 192 19.89 -2.43 -2.23
C ALA A 192 19.75 -0.96 -2.65
N ILE A 193 19.70 -0.03 -1.69
CA ILE A 193 19.57 1.40 -1.98
C ILE A 193 20.82 1.96 -2.68
N GLU A 194 22.03 1.46 -2.36
CA GLU A 194 23.25 1.87 -3.06
C GLU A 194 23.30 1.32 -4.50
N ARG A 195 22.81 0.10 -4.71
CA ARG A 195 22.68 -0.47 -6.06
C ARG A 195 21.65 0.31 -6.88
N LEU A 196 20.49 0.64 -6.28
CA LEU A 196 19.49 1.47 -6.94
C LEU A 196 20.07 2.85 -7.32
N ALA A 197 20.80 3.48 -6.41
CA ALA A 197 21.44 4.76 -6.67
C ALA A 197 22.50 4.68 -7.80
N ALA A 198 23.24 3.58 -7.87
CA ALA A 198 24.22 3.35 -8.94
C ALA A 198 23.56 3.15 -10.32
N THR A 199 22.35 2.63 -10.38
CA THR A 199 21.59 2.49 -11.64
C THR A 199 20.95 3.79 -12.09
N ASP A 200 20.77 4.77 -11.20
CA ASP A 200 20.14 6.07 -11.47
C ASP A 200 21.13 7.14 -11.93
N ALA A 201 21.93 6.83 -12.94
CA ALA A 201 22.97 7.76 -13.45
C ALA A 201 22.42 9.13 -13.89
N GLY A 202 21.14 9.19 -14.26
CA GLY A 202 20.45 10.43 -14.67
C GLY A 202 19.79 11.21 -13.53
N GLY A 203 19.81 10.69 -12.30
CA GLY A 203 19.16 11.32 -11.15
C GLY A 203 17.62 11.34 -11.19
N ALA A 204 17.01 10.50 -12.03
CA ALA A 204 15.54 10.41 -12.18
C ALA A 204 14.85 10.00 -10.87
N LEU A 205 15.53 9.19 -10.05
CA LEU A 205 15.04 8.67 -8.77
C LEU A 205 15.63 9.40 -7.55
N ALA A 206 16.44 10.45 -7.73
CA ALA A 206 17.18 11.09 -6.64
C ALA A 206 16.31 11.49 -5.45
N SER A 207 15.14 12.10 -5.69
CA SER A 207 14.20 12.48 -4.63
C SER A 207 13.60 11.28 -3.90
N ARG A 208 13.31 10.19 -4.61
CA ARG A 208 12.78 8.95 -4.04
C ARG A 208 13.82 8.23 -3.19
N ILE A 209 15.06 8.15 -3.69
CA ILE A 209 16.20 7.58 -2.97
C ILE A 209 16.47 8.35 -1.68
N ALA A 210 16.43 9.69 -1.73
CA ALA A 210 16.57 10.53 -0.55
C ALA A 210 15.44 10.28 0.47
N ALA A 211 14.20 10.21 0.02
CA ALA A 211 13.04 9.91 0.87
C ALA A 211 13.14 8.52 1.50
N LEU A 212 13.54 7.49 0.74
CA LEU A 212 13.74 6.13 1.26
C LEU A 212 14.84 6.08 2.32
N ARG A 213 15.97 6.77 2.11
CA ARG A 213 17.05 6.86 3.10
C ARG A 213 16.59 7.57 4.38
N GLU A 214 15.85 8.66 4.26
CA GLU A 214 15.27 9.36 5.42
C GLU A 214 14.29 8.46 6.17
N LEU A 215 13.40 7.77 5.45
CA LEU A 215 12.42 6.87 6.05
C LEU A 215 13.11 5.69 6.76
N ALA A 216 14.11 5.08 6.14
CA ALA A 216 14.89 4.00 6.75
C ALA A 216 15.61 4.47 8.02
N ALA A 217 16.18 5.67 8.03
CA ALA A 217 16.82 6.25 9.21
C ALA A 217 15.83 6.42 10.38
N ARG A 218 14.57 6.81 10.10
CA ARG A 218 13.51 6.93 11.12
C ARG A 218 13.08 5.58 11.71
N LEU A 219 13.25 4.49 10.95
CA LEU A 219 12.86 3.14 11.34
C LEU A 219 14.04 2.28 11.82
N ALA A 220 15.25 2.84 11.83
CA ALA A 220 16.45 2.12 12.25
C ALA A 220 16.30 1.50 13.64
N GLY A 221 16.63 0.22 13.76
CA GLY A 221 16.54 -0.55 15.01
C GLY A 221 15.12 -0.98 15.42
N LYS A 222 14.07 -0.58 14.68
CA LYS A 222 12.69 -0.97 14.97
C LYS A 222 12.27 -2.28 14.28
N ALA A 223 12.78 -2.53 13.08
CA ALA A 223 12.52 -3.72 12.28
C ALA A 223 13.71 -3.99 11.34
N ARG A 224 13.71 -5.16 10.71
CA ARG A 224 14.60 -5.42 9.58
C ARG A 224 14.09 -4.65 8.36
N LEU A 225 14.97 -3.92 7.69
CA LEU A 225 14.61 -3.13 6.52
C LEU A 225 15.15 -3.79 5.24
N THR A 226 14.29 -3.95 4.25
CA THR A 226 14.60 -4.46 2.92
C THR A 226 14.07 -3.52 1.85
N LEU A 227 14.59 -3.63 0.65
CA LEU A 227 14.13 -2.88 -0.51
C LEU A 227 13.94 -3.84 -1.67
N ASP A 228 12.79 -3.79 -2.31
CA ASP A 228 12.55 -4.30 -3.65
C ASP A 228 11.81 -3.22 -4.46
N PRO A 229 12.54 -2.39 -5.21
CA PRO A 229 11.96 -1.24 -5.87
C PRO A 229 10.95 -1.60 -6.96
N SER A 230 10.98 -2.84 -7.45
CA SER A 230 10.14 -3.32 -8.55
C SER A 230 8.94 -4.15 -8.09
N GLU A 231 8.86 -4.50 -6.80
CA GLU A 231 7.77 -5.32 -6.29
C GLU A 231 6.44 -4.55 -6.25
N ARG A 232 5.37 -5.21 -6.66
CA ARG A 232 4.01 -4.68 -6.68
C ARG A 232 3.11 -5.52 -5.80
N HIS A 233 2.94 -5.13 -4.56
CA HIS A 233 1.86 -5.68 -3.77
C HIS A 233 0.54 -5.10 -4.26
N GLY A 234 -0.37 -5.98 -4.68
CA GLY A 234 -1.66 -5.62 -5.22
C GLY A 234 -2.63 -5.05 -4.19
N PHE A 235 -2.36 -3.85 -3.69
CA PHE A 235 -3.41 -3.08 -3.05
C PHE A 235 -4.35 -2.53 -4.12
N GLU A 236 -5.64 -2.87 -4.01
CA GLU A 236 -6.66 -2.58 -5.02
C GLU A 236 -7.05 -1.09 -5.09
N TYR A 237 -6.41 -0.21 -4.31
CA TYR A 237 -6.71 1.22 -4.18
C TYR A 237 -5.47 2.12 -4.27
N GLN A 238 -4.59 1.78 -5.16
CA GLN A 238 -3.48 2.65 -5.54
C GLN A 238 -3.91 3.71 -6.55
#